data_da957191df1d35ae9b56571b06813226
#
_entry.id   da957191df1d35ae9b56571b06813226
#
_cell.length_a   1.000
_cell.length_b   1.000
_cell.length_c   1.000
_cell.angle_alpha   90.00
_cell.angle_beta   90.00
_cell.angle_gamma   90.00
#
_symmetry.space_group_name_H-M   'P 1'
#
loop_
_entity.id
_entity.type
_entity.pdbx_description
1 polymer ?
#
loop_
_entity_poly.entity_id
_entity_poly.type
_entity_poly.pdbx_seq_one_letter_code
_entity_poly.pdbx_strand_id
1 'polypeptide(L)'
;MKVLLDVDTGVDDSIALLYALFNPEIEIVGISAVCGNVEAWLAAENTMKILDLAGAPDIPVAVGAEKPSCREWDGRVAFIHGKNGLGNVELPPSRRSTRDVDVSRFHMDLAEQYGGELMVITLGPLTNIARTIREYPGFVHKVKGLVMMGGTLTMRGNVSPVAEANVACDPQACDQVFTSGMDITVVGLDVTMRTRLKMEHLDWLSGCCKPACRPAVDYMRQAMVHYLRGNQTQNYCM
;
A
#
# COMPACT_ATOMS: atom_id res chain seq x y z
N MET A 1 2.28 -14.85 9.71
CA MET A 1 1.26 -13.83 10.05
C MET A 1 0.37 -13.63 8.82
N LYS A 2 -0.96 -13.76 8.97
CA LYS A 2 -1.92 -13.54 7.87
C LYS A 2 -2.20 -12.04 7.72
N VAL A 3 -2.12 -11.55 6.50
CA VAL A 3 -2.18 -10.09 6.24
C VAL A 3 -3.19 -9.79 5.13
N LEU A 4 -4.09 -8.86 5.40
CA LEU A 4 -4.84 -8.10 4.41
C LEU A 4 -4.07 -6.80 4.17
N LEU A 5 -3.65 -6.57 2.92
CA LEU A 5 -3.03 -5.30 2.51
C LEU A 5 -4.07 -4.39 1.88
N ASP A 6 -4.07 -3.11 2.26
CA ASP A 6 -4.85 -2.05 1.60
C ASP A 6 -3.87 -1.01 1.04
N VAL A 7 -3.83 -0.84 -0.28
CA VAL A 7 -2.73 -0.18 -1.00
C VAL A 7 -3.25 0.79 -2.06
N ASP A 8 -2.50 1.83 -2.35
CA ASP A 8 -2.73 2.74 -3.49
C ASP A 8 -1.59 2.65 -4.52
N THR A 9 -1.16 1.46 -4.82
CA THR A 9 0.08 0.96 -5.42
C THR A 9 0.81 1.97 -6.31
N GLY A 10 1.67 2.71 -5.63
CA GLY A 10 2.74 3.52 -6.16
C GLY A 10 4.07 2.75 -6.19
N VAL A 11 5.18 3.48 -6.32
CA VAL A 11 6.53 2.89 -6.33
C VAL A 11 6.88 2.25 -4.99
N ASP A 12 6.63 2.93 -3.89
CA ASP A 12 6.91 2.47 -2.53
C ASP A 12 6.00 1.30 -2.12
N ASP A 13 4.69 1.38 -2.40
CA ASP A 13 3.78 0.24 -2.20
C ASP A 13 4.25 -1.01 -2.94
N SER A 14 4.71 -0.84 -4.19
CA SER A 14 5.21 -1.97 -4.99
C SER A 14 6.44 -2.62 -4.37
N ILE A 15 7.32 -1.83 -3.75
CA ILE A 15 8.51 -2.33 -3.05
C ILE A 15 8.10 -3.02 -1.74
N ALA A 16 7.16 -2.42 -0.99
CA ALA A 16 6.61 -3.02 0.23
C ALA A 16 5.91 -4.35 -0.07
N LEU A 17 5.14 -4.42 -1.17
CA LEU A 17 4.49 -5.64 -1.63
C LEU A 17 5.51 -6.73 -1.99
N LEU A 18 6.58 -6.38 -2.73
CA LEU A 18 7.66 -7.31 -3.02
C LEU A 18 8.35 -7.81 -1.75
N TYR A 19 8.60 -6.92 -0.79
CA TYR A 19 9.16 -7.30 0.51
C TYR A 19 8.25 -8.30 1.23
N ALA A 20 6.96 -8.03 1.30
CA ALA A 20 5.99 -8.91 1.96
C ALA A 20 5.89 -10.28 1.27
N LEU A 21 5.91 -10.32 -0.07
CA LEU A 21 5.85 -11.56 -0.85
C LEU A 21 7.10 -12.46 -0.67
N PHE A 22 8.26 -11.87 -0.49
CA PHE A 22 9.50 -12.63 -0.29
C PHE A 22 9.82 -12.90 1.19
N ASN A 23 9.04 -12.38 2.12
CA ASN A 23 9.21 -12.61 3.55
C ASN A 23 8.40 -13.85 4.00
N PRO A 24 9.06 -14.94 4.45
CA PRO A 24 8.36 -16.18 4.84
C PRO A 24 7.49 -16.03 6.08
N GLU A 25 7.62 -14.96 6.86
CA GLU A 25 6.80 -14.71 8.04
C GLU A 25 5.46 -14.03 7.70
N ILE A 26 5.29 -13.55 6.46
CA ILE A 26 4.11 -12.84 5.98
C ILE A 26 3.36 -13.71 4.97
N GLU A 27 2.10 -13.95 5.23
CA GLU A 27 1.16 -14.60 4.31
C GLU A 27 0.10 -13.58 3.90
N ILE A 28 0.20 -13.04 2.69
CA ILE A 28 -0.80 -12.13 2.16
C ILE A 28 -2.01 -12.96 1.73
N VAL A 29 -3.14 -12.75 2.40
CA VAL A 29 -4.38 -13.50 2.14
C VAL A 29 -5.39 -12.73 1.29
N GLY A 30 -5.17 -11.44 1.10
CA GLY A 30 -5.95 -10.57 0.21
C GLY A 30 -5.35 -9.19 0.10
N ILE A 31 -5.66 -8.52 -0.99
CA ILE A 31 -5.21 -7.14 -1.23
C ILE A 31 -6.42 -6.33 -1.69
N SER A 32 -6.63 -5.16 -1.11
CA SER A 32 -7.57 -4.15 -1.60
C SER A 32 -6.83 -2.93 -2.13
N ALA A 33 -7.36 -2.33 -3.14
CA ALA A 33 -6.82 -1.11 -3.73
C ALA A 33 -7.70 0.10 -3.37
N VAL A 34 -7.07 1.23 -3.10
CA VAL A 34 -7.73 2.51 -2.79
C VAL A 34 -7.13 3.61 -3.67
N CYS A 35 -7.87 4.68 -3.91
CA CYS A 35 -7.32 5.88 -4.54
C CYS A 35 -6.33 6.58 -3.60
N GLY A 36 -5.27 7.11 -4.16
CA GLY A 36 -4.24 7.84 -3.41
C GLY A 36 -3.13 8.29 -4.37
N ASN A 37 -2.07 7.52 -4.48
CA ASN A 37 -0.99 7.76 -5.44
C ASN A 37 -1.47 7.72 -6.90
N VAL A 38 -2.44 6.82 -7.17
CA VAL A 38 -3.14 6.64 -8.44
C VAL A 38 -4.61 6.31 -8.18
N GLU A 39 -5.43 6.17 -9.24
CA GLU A 39 -6.80 5.66 -9.13
C GLU A 39 -6.82 4.24 -8.57
N ALA A 40 -7.88 3.87 -7.84
CA ALA A 40 -7.99 2.55 -7.22
C ALA A 40 -7.92 1.40 -8.26
N TRP A 41 -8.55 1.58 -9.43
CA TRP A 41 -8.47 0.58 -10.51
C TRP A 41 -7.02 0.40 -11.03
N LEU A 42 -6.24 1.50 -11.16
CA LEU A 42 -4.86 1.44 -11.59
C LEU A 42 -3.95 0.89 -10.49
N ALA A 43 -4.22 1.21 -9.23
CA ALA A 43 -3.54 0.60 -8.08
C ALA A 43 -3.72 -0.92 -8.07
N ALA A 44 -4.94 -1.41 -8.32
CA ALA A 44 -5.22 -2.84 -8.45
C ALA A 44 -4.49 -3.48 -9.64
N GLU A 45 -4.48 -2.82 -10.80
CA GLU A 45 -3.74 -3.28 -11.98
C GLU A 45 -2.23 -3.35 -11.70
N ASN A 46 -1.67 -2.32 -11.08
CA ASN A 46 -0.27 -2.27 -10.67
C ASN A 46 0.06 -3.39 -9.67
N THR A 47 -0.80 -3.58 -8.66
CA THR A 47 -0.68 -4.69 -7.71
C THR A 47 -0.58 -6.04 -8.43
N MET A 48 -1.50 -6.32 -9.35
CA MET A 48 -1.49 -7.58 -10.10
C MET A 48 -0.23 -7.77 -10.94
N LYS A 49 0.29 -6.70 -11.56
CA LYS A 49 1.57 -6.73 -12.29
C LYS A 49 2.75 -7.06 -11.37
N ILE A 50 2.77 -6.52 -10.15
CA ILE A 50 3.80 -6.82 -9.15
C ILE A 50 3.69 -8.25 -8.63
N LEU A 51 2.46 -8.76 -8.43
CA LEU A 51 2.23 -10.17 -8.09
C LEU A 51 2.78 -11.12 -9.17
N ASP A 52 2.55 -10.80 -10.44
CA ASP A 52 3.09 -11.58 -11.56
C ASP A 52 4.62 -11.48 -11.65
N LEU A 53 5.18 -10.28 -11.46
CA LEU A 53 6.62 -10.04 -11.43
C LEU A 53 7.33 -10.87 -10.34
N ALA A 54 6.68 -11.03 -9.19
CA ALA A 54 7.18 -11.82 -8.06
C ALA A 54 6.93 -13.33 -8.23
N GLY A 55 6.16 -13.76 -9.22
CA GLY A 55 5.71 -15.15 -9.34
C GLY A 55 4.81 -15.57 -8.17
N ALA A 56 4.04 -14.64 -7.62
CA ALA A 56 3.20 -14.87 -6.45
C ALA A 56 2.06 -15.89 -6.74
N PRO A 57 1.58 -16.61 -5.71
CA PRO A 57 0.38 -17.46 -5.83
C PRO A 57 -0.85 -16.62 -6.20
N ASP A 58 -2.00 -17.27 -6.37
CA ASP A 58 -3.27 -16.57 -6.62
C ASP A 58 -3.75 -15.88 -5.34
N ILE A 59 -3.33 -14.63 -5.16
CA ILE A 59 -3.78 -13.76 -4.08
C ILE A 59 -4.95 -12.92 -4.61
N PRO A 60 -6.13 -12.94 -3.96
CA PRO A 60 -7.28 -12.16 -4.41
C PRO A 60 -7.04 -10.66 -4.27
N VAL A 61 -7.39 -9.90 -5.32
CA VAL A 61 -7.29 -8.44 -5.35
C VAL A 61 -8.68 -7.84 -5.57
N ALA A 62 -9.10 -6.90 -4.73
CA ALA A 62 -10.37 -6.18 -4.86
C ALA A 62 -10.11 -4.69 -5.13
N VAL A 63 -10.95 -4.07 -5.96
CA VAL A 63 -10.94 -2.62 -6.18
C VAL A 63 -11.85 -1.97 -5.15
N GLY A 64 -11.33 -0.97 -4.45
CA GLY A 64 -12.06 -0.22 -3.42
C GLY A 64 -12.46 1.19 -3.87
N ALA A 65 -12.35 2.14 -2.95
CA ALA A 65 -12.81 3.49 -3.15
C ALA A 65 -11.99 4.25 -4.20
N GLU A 66 -12.68 4.84 -5.17
CA GLU A 66 -12.08 5.67 -6.24
C GLU A 66 -11.90 7.14 -5.81
N LYS A 67 -12.41 7.52 -4.65
CA LYS A 67 -12.26 8.85 -4.08
C LYS A 67 -12.36 8.82 -2.55
N PRO A 68 -11.79 9.84 -1.88
CA PRO A 68 -11.95 10.04 -0.44
C PRO A 68 -13.42 10.18 -0.02
N SER A 69 -13.71 9.97 1.28
CA SER A 69 -15.07 9.94 1.83
C SER A 69 -15.87 11.22 1.62
N CYS A 70 -15.24 12.39 1.78
CA CYS A 70 -15.92 13.68 1.85
C CYS A 70 -15.37 14.75 0.90
N ARG A 71 -14.52 14.37 -0.07
CA ARG A 71 -13.95 15.30 -1.05
C ARG A 71 -13.70 14.61 -2.38
N GLU A 72 -13.46 15.41 -3.41
CA GLU A 72 -12.93 14.87 -4.66
C GLU A 72 -11.46 14.50 -4.49
N TRP A 73 -11.03 13.52 -5.25
CA TRP A 73 -9.63 13.12 -5.28
C TRP A 73 -8.78 14.10 -6.09
N ASP A 74 -7.61 14.49 -5.57
CA ASP A 74 -6.77 15.53 -6.17
C ASP A 74 -6.01 15.08 -7.45
N GLY A 75 -6.11 13.79 -7.80
CA GLY A 75 -5.43 13.22 -8.95
C GLY A 75 -4.09 12.56 -8.62
N ARG A 76 -3.46 11.99 -9.63
CA ARG A 76 -2.23 11.20 -9.49
C ARG A 76 -1.03 12.02 -9.00
N VAL A 77 -0.23 11.41 -8.14
CA VAL A 77 1.04 11.98 -7.68
C VAL A 77 2.17 11.62 -8.67
N ALA A 78 1.96 11.97 -9.94
CA ALA A 78 2.81 11.53 -11.05
C ALA A 78 4.27 12.02 -10.98
N PHE A 79 4.52 13.12 -10.28
CA PHE A 79 5.88 13.63 -10.09
C PHE A 79 6.73 12.73 -9.19
N ILE A 80 6.11 11.94 -8.29
CA ILE A 80 6.76 10.97 -7.42
C ILE A 80 6.69 9.57 -8.05
N HIS A 81 5.46 9.10 -8.38
CA HIS A 81 5.21 7.71 -8.75
C HIS A 81 5.19 7.46 -10.27
N GLY A 82 5.40 8.49 -11.09
CA GLY A 82 5.26 8.38 -12.54
C GLY A 82 3.80 8.39 -13.00
N LYS A 83 3.58 8.51 -14.31
CA LYS A 83 2.22 8.56 -14.89
C LYS A 83 1.46 7.26 -14.72
N ASN A 84 2.18 6.13 -14.67
CA ASN A 84 1.60 4.80 -14.50
C ASN A 84 1.62 4.30 -13.04
N GLY A 85 2.11 5.10 -12.09
CA GLY A 85 2.26 4.70 -10.68
C GLY A 85 3.48 3.84 -10.38
N LEU A 86 4.18 3.34 -11.39
CA LEU A 86 5.32 2.41 -11.26
C LEU A 86 6.65 3.05 -11.69
N GLY A 87 6.83 4.35 -11.44
CA GLY A 87 8.04 5.08 -11.83
C GLY A 87 8.22 5.20 -13.36
N ASN A 88 7.16 5.11 -14.13
CA ASN A 88 7.13 4.99 -15.60
C ASN A 88 7.83 3.71 -16.12
N VAL A 89 8.01 2.70 -15.29
CA VAL A 89 8.49 1.40 -15.74
C VAL A 89 7.31 0.62 -16.34
N GLU A 90 7.48 0.18 -17.58
CA GLU A 90 6.47 -0.64 -18.26
C GLU A 90 6.64 -2.10 -17.88
N LEU A 91 5.65 -2.65 -17.20
CA LEU A 91 5.54 -4.07 -16.91
C LEU A 91 4.50 -4.72 -17.86
N PRO A 92 4.67 -6.00 -18.21
CA PRO A 92 3.65 -6.72 -18.99
C PRO A 92 2.27 -6.63 -18.33
N PRO A 93 1.18 -6.59 -19.11
CA PRO A 93 -0.17 -6.65 -18.56
C PRO A 93 -0.35 -7.96 -17.78
N SER A 94 -0.98 -7.86 -16.63
CA SER A 94 -1.27 -9.03 -15.80
C SER A 94 -2.34 -9.91 -16.43
N ARG A 95 -2.24 -11.23 -16.21
CA ARG A 95 -3.28 -12.22 -16.56
C ARG A 95 -4.27 -12.42 -15.43
N ARG A 96 -4.04 -11.82 -14.26
CA ARG A 96 -4.94 -11.87 -13.12
C ARG A 96 -6.13 -10.96 -13.37
N SER A 97 -7.21 -11.19 -12.64
CA SER A 97 -8.38 -10.32 -12.61
C SER A 97 -8.71 -9.96 -11.17
N THR A 98 -9.27 -8.79 -10.98
CA THR A 98 -9.83 -8.37 -9.69
C THR A 98 -11.06 -9.20 -9.34
N ARG A 99 -11.33 -9.34 -8.05
CA ARG A 99 -12.58 -9.93 -7.57
C ARG A 99 -13.73 -8.96 -7.81
N ASP A 100 -14.80 -9.45 -8.40
CA ASP A 100 -16.05 -8.71 -8.55
C ASP A 100 -16.84 -8.77 -7.23
N VAL A 101 -16.38 -8.00 -6.26
CA VAL A 101 -16.94 -7.96 -4.90
C VAL A 101 -16.76 -6.56 -4.32
N ASP A 102 -17.73 -6.12 -3.53
CA ASP A 102 -17.59 -4.88 -2.77
C ASP A 102 -16.43 -4.99 -1.76
N VAL A 103 -15.60 -3.95 -1.67
CA VAL A 103 -14.38 -3.97 -0.84
C VAL A 103 -14.68 -4.19 0.63
N SER A 104 -15.77 -3.63 1.16
CA SER A 104 -16.14 -3.82 2.58
C SER A 104 -16.56 -5.27 2.83
N ARG A 105 -17.27 -5.87 1.87
CA ARG A 105 -17.64 -7.29 1.94
C ARG A 105 -16.41 -8.18 1.83
N PHE A 106 -15.47 -7.85 0.93
CA PHE A 106 -14.20 -8.57 0.78
C PHE A 106 -13.40 -8.57 2.08
N HIS A 107 -13.26 -7.41 2.74
CA HIS A 107 -12.59 -7.31 4.03
C HIS A 107 -13.29 -8.14 5.10
N MET A 108 -14.61 -8.08 5.14
CA MET A 108 -15.40 -8.82 6.12
C MET A 108 -15.29 -10.33 5.92
N ASP A 109 -15.31 -10.81 4.68
CA ASP A 109 -15.15 -12.24 4.35
C ASP A 109 -13.79 -12.76 4.83
N LEU A 110 -12.71 -12.00 4.61
CA LEU A 110 -11.38 -12.35 5.11
C LEU A 110 -11.33 -12.34 6.65
N ALA A 111 -11.97 -11.35 7.28
CA ALA A 111 -12.05 -11.29 8.74
C ALA A 111 -12.89 -12.44 9.33
N GLU A 112 -13.92 -12.90 8.64
CA GLU A 112 -14.68 -14.09 9.02
C GLU A 112 -13.89 -15.38 8.84
N GLN A 113 -13.09 -15.45 7.77
CA GLN A 113 -12.29 -16.63 7.46
C GLN A 113 -11.11 -16.81 8.40
N TYR A 114 -10.40 -15.73 8.76
CA TYR A 114 -9.14 -15.78 9.50
C TYR A 114 -9.25 -15.27 10.95
N GLY A 115 -10.33 -14.58 11.28
CA GLY A 115 -10.60 -14.09 12.63
C GLY A 115 -9.44 -13.27 13.22
N GLY A 116 -9.21 -13.46 14.52
CA GLY A 116 -8.15 -12.76 15.27
C GLY A 116 -6.71 -13.05 14.83
N GLU A 117 -6.48 -13.85 13.77
CA GLU A 117 -5.16 -14.01 13.14
C GLU A 117 -4.90 -12.99 12.03
N LEU A 118 -5.95 -12.34 11.51
CA LEU A 118 -5.84 -11.39 10.41
C LEU A 118 -5.33 -10.03 10.89
N MET A 119 -4.14 -9.65 10.44
CA MET A 119 -3.60 -8.30 10.58
C MET A 119 -3.98 -7.49 9.33
N VAL A 120 -4.53 -6.32 9.53
CA VAL A 120 -4.75 -5.36 8.44
C VAL A 120 -3.53 -4.45 8.35
N ILE A 121 -2.97 -4.27 7.16
CA ILE A 121 -1.87 -3.32 6.92
C ILE A 121 -2.32 -2.38 5.81
N THR A 122 -2.32 -1.07 6.09
CA THR A 122 -2.67 -0.05 5.11
C THR A 122 -1.44 0.78 4.73
N LEU A 123 -1.20 0.93 3.45
CA LEU A 123 -0.14 1.76 2.88
C LEU A 123 -0.70 3.05 2.27
N GLY A 124 -1.97 3.04 1.87
CA GLY A 124 -2.72 4.18 1.34
C GLY A 124 -3.69 4.82 2.35
N PRO A 125 -4.55 5.73 1.88
CA PRO A 125 -5.59 6.38 2.68
C PRO A 125 -6.57 5.38 3.30
N LEU A 126 -7.07 5.66 4.50
CA LEU A 126 -7.94 4.76 5.28
C LEU A 126 -9.39 4.65 4.78
N THR A 127 -9.71 5.16 3.59
CA THR A 127 -11.07 5.24 3.04
C THR A 127 -11.77 3.88 3.00
N ASN A 128 -11.08 2.83 2.53
CA ASN A 128 -11.65 1.48 2.48
C ASN A 128 -11.94 0.92 3.89
N ILE A 129 -11.04 1.11 4.82
CA ILE A 129 -11.17 0.60 6.19
C ILE A 129 -12.30 1.33 6.92
N ALA A 130 -12.37 2.66 6.80
CA ALA A 130 -13.46 3.44 7.36
C ALA A 130 -14.83 3.01 6.79
N ARG A 131 -14.91 2.79 5.48
CA ARG A 131 -16.10 2.27 4.82
C ARG A 131 -16.48 0.89 5.38
N THR A 132 -15.52 -0.01 5.53
CA THR A 132 -15.74 -1.35 6.08
C THR A 132 -16.27 -1.28 7.51
N ILE A 133 -15.69 -0.44 8.36
CA ILE A 133 -16.15 -0.26 9.75
C ILE A 133 -17.58 0.29 9.79
N ARG A 134 -17.92 1.22 8.90
CA ARG A 134 -19.28 1.80 8.82
C ARG A 134 -20.30 0.77 8.39
N GLU A 135 -19.99 -0.06 7.40
CA GLU A 135 -20.91 -1.07 6.85
C GLU A 135 -20.96 -2.33 7.72
N TYR A 136 -19.84 -2.68 8.34
CA TYR A 136 -19.68 -3.86 9.20
C TYR A 136 -19.01 -3.50 10.53
N PRO A 137 -19.72 -2.89 11.50
CA PRO A 137 -19.12 -2.45 12.77
C PRO A 137 -18.41 -3.56 13.56
N GLY A 138 -18.82 -4.82 13.37
CA GLY A 138 -18.18 -5.99 13.98
C GLY A 138 -16.78 -6.29 13.43
N PHE A 139 -16.36 -5.69 12.32
CA PHE A 139 -15.05 -5.90 11.72
C PHE A 139 -13.91 -5.61 12.71
N VAL A 140 -14.02 -4.52 13.48
CA VAL A 140 -13.02 -4.08 14.45
C VAL A 140 -12.68 -5.14 15.52
N HIS A 141 -13.63 -6.03 15.83
CA HIS A 141 -13.48 -7.09 16.81
C HIS A 141 -13.06 -8.43 16.20
N LYS A 142 -13.07 -8.54 14.86
CA LYS A 142 -12.75 -9.78 14.17
C LYS A 142 -11.28 -9.83 13.72
N VAL A 143 -10.66 -8.69 13.52
CA VAL A 143 -9.25 -8.63 13.11
C VAL A 143 -8.33 -8.52 14.30
N LYS A 144 -7.07 -8.91 14.12
CA LYS A 144 -6.04 -8.81 15.15
C LYS A 144 -5.69 -7.35 15.48
N GLY A 145 -5.74 -6.48 14.49
CA GLY A 145 -5.45 -5.05 14.58
C GLY A 145 -5.12 -4.45 13.22
N LEU A 146 -4.77 -3.19 13.24
CA LEU A 146 -4.39 -2.39 12.07
C LEU A 146 -2.98 -1.84 12.25
N VAL A 147 -2.13 -2.02 11.25
CA VAL A 147 -0.87 -1.27 11.11
C VAL A 147 -1.02 -0.35 9.92
N MET A 148 -0.91 0.95 10.11
CA MET A 148 -1.03 1.92 9.02
C MET A 148 0.27 2.68 8.80
N MET A 149 0.64 2.88 7.54
CA MET A 149 1.56 3.94 7.15
C MET A 149 0.78 5.24 6.99
N GLY A 150 1.16 6.25 7.73
CA GLY A 150 0.51 7.57 7.62
C GLY A 150 0.70 8.44 8.85
N GLY A 151 0.38 9.71 8.68
CA GLY A 151 0.45 10.67 9.75
C GLY A 151 1.85 11.11 10.15
N THR A 152 1.89 12.02 11.09
CA THR A 152 3.12 12.53 11.72
C THR A 152 2.81 13.02 13.12
N LEU A 153 3.70 12.79 14.05
CA LEU A 153 3.52 13.22 15.45
C LEU A 153 4.40 14.41 15.81
N THR A 154 5.70 14.31 15.59
CA THR A 154 6.70 15.31 15.97
C THR A 154 7.40 15.96 14.78
N MET A 155 7.27 15.39 13.59
CA MET A 155 7.83 15.93 12.36
C MET A 155 6.81 16.78 11.60
N ARG A 156 7.31 17.61 10.69
CA ARG A 156 6.42 18.28 9.72
C ARG A 156 5.83 17.28 8.77
N GLY A 157 4.59 17.49 8.35
CA GLY A 157 3.96 16.75 7.28
C GLY A 157 4.67 16.96 5.93
N ASN A 158 4.39 16.08 4.99
CA ASN A 158 4.95 16.12 3.63
C ASN A 158 3.98 16.75 2.60
N VAL A 159 2.70 16.91 2.93
CA VAL A 159 1.69 17.59 2.10
C VAL A 159 1.39 18.99 2.64
N SER A 160 1.34 19.14 3.95
CA SER A 160 1.23 20.43 4.63
C SER A 160 2.17 20.47 5.84
N PRO A 161 2.32 21.63 6.52
CA PRO A 161 3.14 21.68 7.73
C PRO A 161 2.73 20.70 8.84
N VAL A 162 1.49 20.24 8.82
CA VAL A 162 0.88 19.40 9.89
C VAL A 162 0.29 18.08 9.42
N ALA A 163 0.29 17.79 8.09
CA ALA A 163 -0.35 16.61 7.56
C ALA A 163 0.57 15.81 6.63
N GLU A 164 0.55 14.49 6.84
CA GLU A 164 1.10 13.48 5.94
C GLU A 164 0.06 13.12 4.86
N ALA A 165 0.51 12.62 3.70
CA ALA A 165 -0.28 12.44 2.49
C ALA A 165 -1.50 11.52 2.68
N ASN A 166 -1.36 10.35 3.29
CA ASN A 166 -2.45 9.40 3.47
C ASN A 166 -3.54 9.96 4.38
N VAL A 167 -3.13 10.61 5.48
CA VAL A 167 -4.05 11.27 6.42
C VAL A 167 -4.68 12.49 5.77
N ALA A 168 -3.92 13.29 5.02
CA ALA A 168 -4.44 14.47 4.32
C ALA A 168 -5.43 14.10 3.20
N CYS A 169 -5.25 12.94 2.58
CA CYS A 169 -6.14 12.46 1.52
C CYS A 169 -7.57 12.23 2.04
N ASP A 170 -7.73 11.57 3.18
CA ASP A 170 -9.04 11.33 3.80
C ASP A 170 -9.02 11.47 5.33
N PRO A 171 -8.99 12.70 5.86
CA PRO A 171 -8.94 12.91 7.31
C PRO A 171 -10.20 12.42 8.03
N GLN A 172 -11.36 12.40 7.37
CA GLN A 172 -12.60 11.87 7.94
C GLN A 172 -12.53 10.36 8.12
N ALA A 173 -11.97 9.64 7.15
CA ALA A 173 -11.72 8.22 7.28
C ALA A 173 -10.75 7.93 8.43
N CYS A 174 -9.68 8.73 8.56
CA CYS A 174 -8.75 8.60 9.68
C CYS A 174 -9.44 8.80 11.03
N ASP A 175 -10.24 9.87 11.20
CA ASP A 175 -10.99 10.11 12.43
C ASP A 175 -11.91 8.94 12.79
N GLN A 176 -12.65 8.42 11.80
CA GLN A 176 -13.53 7.27 11.99
C GLN A 176 -12.77 6.00 12.42
N VAL A 177 -11.62 5.74 11.80
CA VAL A 177 -10.80 4.56 12.14
C VAL A 177 -10.17 4.71 13.51
N PHE A 178 -9.58 5.87 13.83
CA PHE A 178 -8.96 6.11 15.13
C PHE A 178 -9.94 6.07 16.30
N THR A 179 -11.19 6.41 16.06
CA THR A 179 -12.26 6.38 17.09
C THR A 179 -13.04 5.07 17.12
N SER A 180 -12.70 4.09 16.28
CA SER A 180 -13.44 2.83 16.13
C SER A 180 -13.26 1.82 17.28
N GLY A 181 -12.24 2.01 18.12
CA GLY A 181 -11.84 1.04 19.14
C GLY A 181 -10.95 -0.11 18.64
N MET A 182 -10.52 -0.07 17.38
CA MET A 182 -9.54 -1.01 16.83
C MET A 182 -8.16 -0.82 17.49
N ASP A 183 -7.39 -1.90 17.64
CA ASP A 183 -5.97 -1.81 18.01
C ASP A 183 -5.15 -1.32 16.81
N ILE A 184 -4.58 -0.10 16.93
CA ILE A 184 -3.93 0.59 15.81
C ILE A 184 -2.47 0.89 16.13
N THR A 185 -1.59 0.44 15.26
CA THR A 185 -0.18 0.88 15.23
C THR A 185 0.03 1.83 14.07
N VAL A 186 0.49 3.04 14.36
CA VAL A 186 0.78 4.07 13.35
C VAL A 186 2.27 4.12 13.05
N VAL A 187 2.64 3.95 11.79
CA VAL A 187 4.00 4.13 11.26
C VAL A 187 4.04 5.45 10.49
N GLY A 188 4.23 6.54 11.23
CA GLY A 188 4.22 7.90 10.68
C GLY A 188 5.56 8.33 10.08
N LEU A 189 5.62 9.56 9.57
CA LEU A 189 6.84 10.17 9.02
C LEU A 189 8.00 10.17 10.02
N ASP A 190 7.69 10.20 11.33
CA ASP A 190 8.69 10.11 12.41
C ASP A 190 9.56 8.84 12.30
N VAL A 191 9.04 7.79 11.69
CA VAL A 191 9.72 6.51 11.43
C VAL A 191 10.16 6.41 9.99
N THR A 192 9.26 6.63 9.03
CA THR A 192 9.54 6.37 7.60
C THR A 192 10.64 7.28 7.05
N MET A 193 10.75 8.52 7.51
CA MET A 193 11.82 9.44 7.12
C MET A 193 13.22 9.01 7.61
N ARG A 194 13.29 8.05 8.53
CA ARG A 194 14.55 7.43 9.02
C ARG A 194 14.88 6.13 8.30
N THR A 195 13.91 5.50 7.66
CA THR A 195 14.10 4.28 6.88
C THR A 195 14.49 4.67 5.46
N ARG A 196 15.67 4.27 5.03
CA ARG A 196 16.24 4.70 3.76
C ARG A 196 16.68 3.52 2.91
N LEU A 197 16.00 3.33 1.79
CA LEU A 197 16.48 2.47 0.71
C LEU A 197 17.36 3.31 -0.22
N LYS A 198 18.59 2.88 -0.46
CA LYS A 198 19.54 3.56 -1.37
C LYS A 198 19.85 2.69 -2.57
N MET A 199 20.36 3.29 -3.65
CA MET A 199 20.79 2.55 -4.84
C MET A 199 21.84 1.49 -4.51
N GLU A 200 22.77 1.77 -3.57
CA GLU A 200 23.77 0.80 -3.10
C GLU A 200 23.18 -0.49 -2.52
N HIS A 201 22.00 -0.40 -1.88
CA HIS A 201 21.28 -1.57 -1.39
C HIS A 201 20.73 -2.43 -2.55
N LEU A 202 20.26 -1.79 -3.62
CA LEU A 202 19.81 -2.49 -4.83
C LEU A 202 20.98 -3.08 -5.62
N ASP A 203 22.16 -2.43 -5.61
CA ASP A 203 23.38 -2.97 -6.19
C ASP A 203 23.80 -4.25 -5.45
N TRP A 204 23.78 -4.20 -4.13
CA TRP A 204 24.06 -5.37 -3.31
C TRP A 204 23.05 -6.50 -3.54
N LEU A 205 21.74 -6.19 -3.53
CA LEU A 205 20.69 -7.17 -3.83
C LEU A 205 20.88 -7.80 -5.21
N SER A 206 21.23 -7.02 -6.22
CA SER A 206 21.52 -7.52 -7.58
C SER A 206 22.68 -8.53 -7.60
N GLY A 207 23.64 -8.40 -6.70
CA GLY A 207 24.78 -9.32 -6.58
C GLY A 207 24.47 -10.63 -5.86
N CYS A 208 23.47 -10.65 -4.96
CA CYS A 208 23.21 -11.79 -4.08
C CYS A 208 21.80 -12.41 -4.21
N CYS A 209 20.87 -11.79 -4.94
CA CYS A 209 19.52 -12.33 -5.06
C CYS A 209 19.48 -13.62 -5.90
N LYS A 210 18.51 -14.47 -5.59
CA LYS A 210 18.22 -15.65 -6.42
C LYS A 210 17.81 -15.21 -7.84
N PRO A 211 18.08 -16.01 -8.88
CA PRO A 211 17.71 -15.67 -10.26
C PRO A 211 16.23 -15.30 -10.43
N ALA A 212 15.34 -15.99 -9.72
CA ALA A 212 13.89 -15.70 -9.76
C ALA A 212 13.52 -14.32 -9.20
N CYS A 213 14.35 -13.72 -8.34
CA CYS A 213 14.11 -12.38 -7.77
C CYS A 213 14.70 -11.26 -8.63
N ARG A 214 15.55 -11.59 -9.62
CA ARG A 214 16.21 -10.59 -10.46
C ARG A 214 15.25 -9.61 -11.13
N PRO A 215 14.15 -10.04 -11.76
CA PRO A 215 13.20 -9.11 -12.39
C PRO A 215 12.62 -8.09 -11.39
N ALA A 216 12.36 -8.49 -10.14
CA ALA A 216 11.88 -7.60 -9.09
C ALA A 216 12.95 -6.55 -8.70
N VAL A 217 14.22 -6.96 -8.56
CA VAL A 217 15.31 -6.03 -8.24
C VAL A 217 15.55 -5.05 -9.39
N ASP A 218 15.49 -5.51 -10.64
CA ASP A 218 15.65 -4.67 -11.82
C ASP A 218 14.51 -3.66 -11.94
N TYR A 219 13.27 -4.06 -11.64
CA TYR A 219 12.13 -3.16 -11.53
C TYR A 219 12.35 -2.09 -10.46
N MET A 220 12.66 -2.50 -9.21
CA MET A 220 12.90 -1.57 -8.11
C MET A 220 13.96 -0.53 -8.46
N ARG A 221 15.03 -0.95 -9.12
CA ARG A 221 16.12 -0.07 -9.54
C ARG A 221 15.64 1.01 -10.52
N GLN A 222 14.84 0.63 -11.52
CA GLN A 222 14.30 1.55 -12.52
C GLN A 222 13.28 2.51 -11.89
N ALA A 223 12.33 1.99 -11.13
CA ALA A 223 11.29 2.79 -10.46
C ALA A 223 11.89 3.80 -9.47
N MET A 224 12.90 3.40 -8.71
CA MET A 224 13.60 4.25 -7.75
C MET A 224 14.32 5.44 -8.41
N VAL A 225 14.83 5.29 -9.63
CA VAL A 225 15.44 6.42 -10.36
C VAL A 225 14.42 7.55 -10.57
N HIS A 226 13.19 7.22 -10.94
CA HIS A 226 12.12 8.20 -11.10
C HIS A 226 11.75 8.84 -9.76
N TYR A 227 11.54 8.02 -8.75
CA TYR A 227 11.15 8.45 -7.41
C TYR A 227 12.17 9.42 -6.80
N LEU A 228 13.47 9.13 -6.90
CA LEU A 228 14.54 10.00 -6.39
C LEU A 228 14.57 11.34 -7.09
N ARG A 229 14.31 11.37 -8.39
CA ARG A 229 14.22 12.63 -9.16
C ARG A 229 13.02 13.47 -8.72
N GLY A 230 11.88 12.86 -8.53
CA GLY A 230 10.65 13.54 -8.09
C GLY A 230 10.78 14.16 -6.70
N ASN A 231 11.40 13.46 -5.78
CA ASN A 231 11.62 13.91 -4.41
C ASN A 231 12.87 14.79 -4.23
N GLN A 232 13.64 15.05 -5.28
CA GLN A 232 14.90 15.83 -5.21
C GLN A 232 15.85 15.32 -4.11
N THR A 233 15.90 14.02 -3.91
CA THR A 233 16.72 13.37 -2.87
C THR A 233 17.64 12.32 -3.47
N GLN A 234 18.77 12.06 -2.80
CA GLN A 234 19.68 10.95 -3.14
C GLN A 234 19.36 9.68 -2.38
N ASN A 235 18.45 9.76 -1.41
CA ASN A 235 18.05 8.64 -0.57
C ASN A 235 16.54 8.47 -0.66
N TYR A 236 16.13 7.24 -0.84
CA TYR A 236 14.75 6.85 -0.74
C TYR A 236 14.35 6.76 0.73
N CYS A 237 13.23 7.39 1.12
CA CYS A 237 12.59 7.17 2.42
C CYS A 237 11.29 6.42 2.15
N MET A 238 11.18 5.23 2.70
CA MET A 238 9.95 4.41 2.64
C MET A 238 9.17 4.59 3.93
#